data_38a1d510d338850e8a75aa5e1678b7a0
#
_entry.id   38a1d510d338850e8a75aa5e1678b7a0
#
_cell.length_a   1.000
_cell.length_b   1.000
_cell.length_c   1.000
_cell.angle_alpha   90.00
_cell.angle_beta   90.00
_cell.angle_gamma   90.00
#
_symmetry.space_group_name_H-M   'P 1'
#
loop_
_entity.id
_entity.type
_entity.pdbx_description
1 polymer ?
#
loop_
_entity_poly.entity_id
_entity_poly.type
_entity_poly.pdbx_seq_one_letter_code
_entity_poly.pdbx_strand_id
1 'polypeptide(L)'
;SKPGYLKQRMKLNPDAFLELYKYHNRNFYADSTFSTYKNHLILAADGSDINIPTTTETLKLYGSASRKNTKPQAQIGLGCIYDVMNRMILESDCNKVKFDEMRLAEKQMERIPETIGNIPYIIIMDRGYPSTPAFIHMMDKDLKFIVRLKSSDYKKEQSSLTENDQLVKIKLDKSRIRHYEGTPDGERMKELGEISLRMVKILLENGNLEVLATNLSQTEFHTEEIKELYHMRWGIETAYETLKNRLQLENFTGTKPILLLQDIYSTIYLSNLVEDIILDAERELDQKETNR
;
A
#
# COMPACT_ATOMS: atom_id res chain seq x y z
N SER A 1 -30.16 23.59 -8.75
CA SER A 1 -28.91 24.37 -8.95
C SER A 1 -27.71 23.68 -8.31
N LYS A 2 -26.48 23.83 -8.84
CA LYS A 2 -25.24 23.27 -8.28
C LYS A 2 -25.05 23.62 -6.80
N PRO A 3 -25.28 24.88 -6.32
CA PRO A 3 -25.18 25.21 -4.90
C PRO A 3 -26.18 24.44 -4.02
N GLY A 4 -27.40 24.25 -4.47
CA GLY A 4 -28.41 23.47 -3.74
C GLY A 4 -28.03 22.01 -3.59
N TYR A 5 -27.50 21.39 -4.65
CA TYR A 5 -26.97 20.02 -4.64
C TYR A 5 -25.81 19.86 -3.64
N LEU A 6 -24.82 20.74 -3.69
CA LEU A 6 -23.67 20.73 -2.75
C LEU A 6 -24.12 20.88 -1.30
N LYS A 7 -25.13 21.75 -1.04
CA LYS A 7 -25.70 21.91 0.32
C LYS A 7 -26.35 20.61 0.82
N GLN A 8 -27.00 19.83 -0.04
CA GLN A 8 -27.57 18.53 0.34
C GLN A 8 -26.46 17.49 0.56
N ARG A 9 -25.44 17.45 -0.30
CA ARG A 9 -24.31 16.55 -0.13
C ARG A 9 -23.57 16.74 1.21
N MET A 10 -23.45 17.96 1.71
CA MET A 10 -22.82 18.22 3.02
C MET A 10 -23.52 17.53 4.20
N LYS A 11 -24.73 17.00 4.01
CA LYS A 11 -25.45 16.22 5.03
C LYS A 11 -25.09 14.73 5.03
N LEU A 12 -24.43 14.26 3.97
CA LEU A 12 -24.02 12.87 3.83
C LEU A 12 -22.62 12.69 4.43
N ASN A 13 -22.49 11.72 5.33
CA ASN A 13 -21.17 11.34 5.85
C ASN A 13 -20.31 10.73 4.72
N PRO A 14 -19.05 11.16 4.51
CA PRO A 14 -18.13 10.53 3.56
C PRO A 14 -17.94 9.04 3.78
N ASP A 15 -18.02 8.56 5.01
CA ASP A 15 -17.87 7.15 5.37
C ASP A 15 -18.93 6.26 4.69
N ALA A 16 -20.05 6.83 4.21
CA ALA A 16 -21.02 6.07 3.42
C ALA A 16 -20.38 5.51 2.13
N PHE A 17 -19.49 6.26 1.46
CA PHE A 17 -18.78 5.77 0.29
C PHE A 17 -17.64 4.82 0.66
N LEU A 18 -17.00 5.04 1.80
CA LEU A 18 -16.01 4.12 2.38
C LEU A 18 -16.67 2.75 2.63
N GLU A 19 -17.84 2.71 3.27
CA GLU A 19 -18.58 1.46 3.53
C GLU A 19 -19.09 0.80 2.25
N LEU A 20 -19.47 1.57 1.23
CA LEU A 20 -19.89 1.03 -0.06
C LEU A 20 -18.76 0.26 -0.75
N TYR A 21 -17.55 0.83 -0.85
CA TYR A 21 -16.47 0.11 -1.50
C TYR A 21 -15.97 -1.07 -0.66
N LYS A 22 -15.96 -0.96 0.68
CA LYS A 22 -15.64 -2.10 1.56
C LYS A 22 -16.66 -3.22 1.43
N TYR A 23 -17.95 -2.89 1.34
CA TYR A 23 -19.01 -3.87 1.10
C TYR A 23 -18.84 -4.56 -0.27
N HIS A 24 -18.54 -3.78 -1.32
CA HIS A 24 -18.26 -4.31 -2.65
C HIS A 24 -17.07 -5.26 -2.62
N ASN A 25 -15.96 -4.86 -2.01
CA ASN A 25 -14.77 -5.70 -1.89
C ASN A 25 -15.07 -7.00 -1.11
N ARG A 26 -15.79 -6.94 0.00
CA ARG A 26 -16.19 -8.16 0.74
C ARG A 26 -16.95 -9.14 -0.13
N ASN A 27 -17.88 -8.66 -0.95
CA ASN A 27 -18.63 -9.51 -1.87
C ASN A 27 -17.73 -10.10 -2.97
N PHE A 28 -16.81 -9.31 -3.53
CA PHE A 28 -15.84 -9.77 -4.51
C PHE A 28 -14.97 -10.91 -3.97
N TYR A 29 -14.43 -10.78 -2.76
CA TYR A 29 -13.59 -11.82 -2.15
C TYR A 29 -14.38 -12.97 -1.50
N ALA A 30 -15.68 -12.85 -1.34
CA ALA A 30 -16.54 -13.97 -0.96
C ALA A 30 -16.81 -14.92 -2.13
N ASP A 31 -16.71 -14.45 -3.37
CA ASP A 31 -16.74 -15.26 -4.57
C ASP A 31 -15.35 -15.88 -4.84
N SER A 32 -15.27 -17.15 -5.21
CA SER A 32 -14.01 -17.86 -5.46
C SER A 32 -13.33 -17.53 -6.80
N THR A 33 -13.77 -16.48 -7.49
CA THR A 33 -13.29 -16.13 -8.84
C THR A 33 -12.03 -15.23 -8.87
N PHE A 34 -11.56 -14.70 -7.74
CA PHE A 34 -10.38 -13.84 -7.68
C PHE A 34 -9.06 -14.59 -7.94
N SER A 35 -8.08 -13.89 -8.46
CA SER A 35 -6.74 -14.43 -8.78
C SER A 35 -5.81 -14.42 -7.59
N THR A 36 -4.99 -15.48 -7.46
CA THR A 36 -3.96 -15.61 -6.41
C THR A 36 -2.64 -16.12 -7.00
N TYR A 37 -1.54 -15.83 -6.31
CA TYR A 37 -0.23 -16.42 -6.59
C TYR A 37 0.14 -17.40 -5.47
N LYS A 38 0.26 -18.68 -5.77
CA LYS A 38 0.49 -19.73 -4.76
C LYS A 38 -0.46 -19.62 -3.55
N ASN A 39 -1.75 -19.44 -3.81
CA ASN A 39 -2.81 -19.23 -2.82
C ASN A 39 -2.69 -17.96 -1.96
N HIS A 40 -1.88 -16.98 -2.37
CA HIS A 40 -1.77 -15.68 -1.72
C HIS A 40 -2.31 -14.57 -2.62
N LEU A 41 -3.00 -13.60 -2.05
CA LEU A 41 -3.20 -12.30 -2.69
C LEU A 41 -1.87 -11.54 -2.68
N ILE A 42 -1.63 -10.75 -3.71
CA ILE A 42 -0.43 -9.92 -3.78
C ILE A 42 -0.85 -8.47 -3.59
N LEU A 43 -0.54 -7.94 -2.41
CA LEU A 43 -0.96 -6.60 -2.00
C LEU A 43 0.21 -5.63 -2.05
N ALA A 44 0.02 -4.47 -2.65
CA ALA A 44 0.99 -3.37 -2.63
C ALA A 44 0.50 -2.27 -1.69
N ALA A 45 1.39 -1.74 -0.84
CA ALA A 45 1.14 -0.56 -0.02
C ALA A 45 1.94 0.63 -0.56
N ASP A 46 1.29 1.76 -0.76
CA ASP A 46 1.92 3.00 -1.21
C ASP A 46 1.09 4.23 -0.84
N GLY A 47 1.71 5.41 -0.92
CA GLY A 47 1.08 6.69 -0.70
C GLY A 47 1.20 7.61 -1.91
N SER A 48 0.20 8.48 -2.11
CA SER A 48 0.24 9.49 -3.15
C SER A 48 -0.40 10.79 -2.69
N ASP A 49 0.22 11.91 -3.03
CA ASP A 49 -0.35 13.23 -2.79
C ASP A 49 -1.39 13.57 -3.87
N ILE A 50 -2.58 13.97 -3.44
CA ILE A 50 -3.71 14.40 -4.28
C ILE A 50 -3.86 15.92 -4.17
N ASN A 51 -3.79 16.64 -5.29
CA ASN A 51 -4.03 18.07 -5.30
C ASN A 51 -5.51 18.36 -5.04
N ILE A 52 -5.79 19.23 -4.08
CA ILE A 52 -7.14 19.63 -3.70
C ILE A 52 -7.33 21.15 -3.82
N PRO A 53 -8.57 21.66 -3.92
CA PRO A 53 -8.84 23.09 -3.88
C PRO A 53 -8.19 23.76 -2.69
N THR A 54 -7.38 24.79 -2.97
CA THR A 54 -6.62 25.51 -1.95
C THR A 54 -7.48 26.57 -1.26
N THR A 55 -7.80 26.32 0.00
CA THR A 55 -8.50 27.26 0.90
C THR A 55 -7.74 27.34 2.22
N THR A 56 -8.06 28.32 3.07
CA THR A 56 -7.49 28.39 4.42
C THR A 56 -7.79 27.14 5.23
N GLU A 57 -9.00 26.57 5.07
CA GLU A 57 -9.45 25.38 5.77
C GLU A 57 -8.67 24.14 5.31
N THR A 58 -8.51 23.91 3.99
CA THR A 58 -7.81 22.76 3.43
C THR A 58 -6.32 22.80 3.72
N LEU A 59 -5.68 23.98 3.64
CA LEU A 59 -4.27 24.15 4.04
C LEU A 59 -4.05 23.82 5.52
N LYS A 60 -4.96 24.24 6.40
CA LYS A 60 -4.88 23.96 7.85
C LYS A 60 -5.06 22.47 8.16
N LEU A 61 -5.99 21.81 7.49
CA LEU A 61 -6.32 20.40 7.75
C LEU A 61 -5.31 19.43 7.14
N TYR A 62 -4.93 19.64 5.89
CA TYR A 62 -4.16 18.68 5.11
C TYR A 62 -2.73 19.13 4.81
N GLY A 63 -2.48 20.42 4.80
CA GLY A 63 -1.16 20.97 4.49
C GLY A 63 -0.91 21.20 3.01
N SER A 64 0.35 21.39 2.65
CA SER A 64 0.80 21.58 1.28
C SER A 64 2.22 21.07 1.08
N ALA A 65 2.54 20.57 -0.12
CA ALA A 65 3.90 20.29 -0.56
C ALA A 65 4.48 21.51 -1.33
N SER A 66 4.54 22.67 -0.68
CA SER A 66 5.10 23.87 -1.35
C SER A 66 6.61 23.76 -1.49
N ARG A 67 7.10 24.00 -2.71
CA ARG A 67 8.51 24.33 -2.96
C ARG A 67 8.77 25.78 -2.53
N LYS A 68 9.99 26.08 -2.06
CA LYS A 68 10.39 27.47 -1.79
C LYS A 68 10.04 28.34 -3.01
N ASN A 69 9.37 29.49 -2.77
CA ASN A 69 8.96 30.49 -3.78
C ASN A 69 7.77 30.11 -4.69
N THR A 70 6.96 29.11 -4.39
CA THR A 70 5.70 28.86 -5.09
C THR A 70 4.51 29.13 -4.16
N LYS A 71 3.35 29.50 -4.74
CA LYS A 71 2.11 29.60 -3.97
C LYS A 71 1.79 28.20 -3.40
N PRO A 72 1.39 28.12 -2.12
CA PRO A 72 1.05 26.82 -1.52
C PRO A 72 -0.13 26.21 -2.25
N GLN A 73 0.02 24.96 -2.71
CA GLN A 73 -1.05 24.13 -3.24
C GLN A 73 -1.46 23.16 -2.14
N ALA A 74 -2.73 23.18 -1.73
CA ALA A 74 -3.23 22.22 -0.74
C ALA A 74 -3.27 20.81 -1.33
N GLN A 75 -2.87 19.83 -0.53
CA GLN A 75 -2.84 18.41 -0.92
C GLN A 75 -3.33 17.53 0.22
N ILE A 76 -3.93 16.39 -0.13
CA ILE A 76 -4.23 15.27 0.76
C ILE A 76 -3.24 14.16 0.47
N GLY A 77 -2.60 13.62 1.51
CA GLY A 77 -1.89 12.36 1.41
C GLY A 77 -2.89 11.20 1.42
N LEU A 78 -2.98 10.46 0.32
CA LEU A 78 -3.82 9.26 0.19
C LEU A 78 -2.93 8.03 0.27
N GLY A 79 -3.06 7.23 1.35
CA GLY A 79 -2.39 5.94 1.47
C GLY A 79 -3.35 4.81 1.15
N CYS A 80 -2.92 3.85 0.32
CA CYS A 80 -3.74 2.71 -0.08
C CYS A 80 -3.02 1.37 0.10
N ILE A 81 -3.81 0.31 0.31
CA ILE A 81 -3.41 -1.08 0.04
C ILE A 81 -4.21 -1.56 -1.18
N TYR A 82 -3.50 -2.08 -2.17
CA TYR A 82 -4.01 -2.45 -3.48
C TYR A 82 -3.68 -3.90 -3.81
N ASP A 83 -4.67 -4.70 -4.18
CA ASP A 83 -4.47 -6.03 -4.75
C ASP A 83 -4.07 -5.89 -6.22
N VAL A 84 -2.81 -6.21 -6.51
CA VAL A 84 -2.23 -5.97 -7.83
C VAL A 84 -2.72 -6.96 -8.89
N MET A 85 -3.15 -8.16 -8.49
CA MET A 85 -3.66 -9.18 -9.41
C MET A 85 -5.14 -8.97 -9.74
N ASN A 86 -5.92 -8.53 -8.76
CA ASN A 86 -7.36 -8.31 -8.91
C ASN A 86 -7.72 -6.84 -9.12
N ARG A 87 -6.73 -5.95 -9.16
CA ARG A 87 -6.88 -4.52 -9.44
C ARG A 87 -7.86 -3.80 -8.50
N MET A 88 -7.92 -4.23 -7.21
CA MET A 88 -8.83 -3.70 -6.20
C MET A 88 -8.09 -2.87 -5.16
N ILE A 89 -8.55 -1.66 -4.86
CA ILE A 89 -8.11 -0.92 -3.67
C ILE A 89 -8.85 -1.51 -2.46
N LEU A 90 -8.11 -2.14 -1.54
CA LEU A 90 -8.69 -2.80 -0.36
C LEU A 90 -8.86 -1.83 0.81
N GLU A 91 -7.85 -1.02 1.07
CA GLU A 91 -7.85 0.00 2.12
C GLU A 91 -7.40 1.34 1.57
N SER A 92 -7.99 2.42 2.10
CA SER A 92 -7.63 3.78 1.74
C SER A 92 -7.85 4.72 2.91
N ASP A 93 -6.88 5.61 3.16
CA ASP A 93 -6.99 6.63 4.20
C ASP A 93 -6.47 7.98 3.70
N CYS A 94 -7.24 9.03 3.97
CA CYS A 94 -6.88 10.41 3.69
C CYS A 94 -6.19 11.05 4.90
N ASN A 95 -4.98 11.56 4.72
CA ASN A 95 -4.13 12.11 5.76
C ASN A 95 -3.58 13.49 5.39
N LYS A 96 -2.88 14.12 6.34
CA LYS A 96 -2.04 15.29 6.03
C LYS A 96 -0.91 14.88 5.10
N VAL A 97 -0.46 15.79 4.26
CA VAL A 97 0.77 15.63 3.48
C VAL A 97 1.94 15.27 4.41
N LYS A 98 2.83 14.38 3.97
CA LYS A 98 3.97 13.89 4.77
C LYS A 98 3.55 13.09 6.01
N PHE A 99 2.51 12.28 5.91
CA PHE A 99 2.17 11.29 6.93
C PHE A 99 3.23 10.17 7.00
N ASP A 100 3.22 9.44 8.10
CA ASP A 100 4.03 8.24 8.28
C ASP A 100 3.36 7.08 7.52
N GLU A 101 3.88 6.80 6.32
CA GLU A 101 3.33 5.78 5.41
C GLU A 101 3.37 4.38 6.03
N MET A 102 4.47 4.03 6.74
CA MET A 102 4.56 2.71 7.36
C MET A 102 3.55 2.52 8.49
N ARG A 103 3.43 3.51 9.39
CA ARG A 103 2.44 3.44 10.46
C ARG A 103 1.00 3.41 9.94
N LEU A 104 0.74 4.07 8.80
CA LEU A 104 -0.56 3.99 8.15
C LEU A 104 -0.80 2.60 7.56
N ALA A 105 0.18 2.05 6.83
CA ALA A 105 0.08 0.71 6.27
C ALA A 105 -0.11 -0.36 7.34
N GLU A 106 0.54 -0.25 8.52
CA GLU A 106 0.30 -1.16 9.65
C GLU A 106 -1.17 -1.15 10.09
N LYS A 107 -1.78 0.04 10.25
CA LYS A 107 -3.20 0.17 10.59
C LYS A 107 -4.12 -0.37 9.50
N GLN A 108 -3.75 -0.17 8.24
CA GLN A 108 -4.50 -0.70 7.11
C GLN A 108 -4.42 -2.23 7.07
N MET A 109 -3.23 -2.82 7.27
CA MET A 109 -3.06 -4.27 7.35
C MET A 109 -3.88 -4.92 8.48
N GLU A 110 -4.11 -4.22 9.60
CA GLU A 110 -4.99 -4.70 10.68
C GLU A 110 -6.45 -4.83 10.25
N ARG A 111 -6.91 -4.02 9.28
CA ARG A 111 -8.28 -4.03 8.77
C ARG A 111 -8.49 -4.95 7.57
N ILE A 112 -7.43 -5.38 6.88
CA ILE A 112 -7.51 -6.26 5.70
C ILE A 112 -8.38 -7.50 5.96
N PRO A 113 -8.25 -8.22 7.10
CA PRO A 113 -9.09 -9.39 7.38
C PRO A 113 -10.61 -9.12 7.41
N GLU A 114 -11.02 -7.88 7.67
CA GLU A 114 -12.44 -7.48 7.62
C GLU A 114 -13.00 -7.53 6.18
N THR A 115 -12.12 -7.40 5.19
CA THR A 115 -12.47 -7.39 3.76
C THR A 115 -12.26 -8.74 3.09
N ILE A 116 -11.12 -9.38 3.32
CA ILE A 116 -10.74 -10.62 2.62
C ILE A 116 -10.88 -11.88 3.49
N GLY A 117 -11.28 -11.75 4.75
CA GLY A 117 -11.34 -12.89 5.68
C GLY A 117 -9.95 -13.47 5.97
N ASN A 118 -9.85 -14.80 5.89
CA ASN A 118 -8.61 -15.54 6.16
C ASN A 118 -7.79 -15.84 4.89
N ILE A 119 -8.03 -15.16 3.79
CA ILE A 119 -7.24 -15.36 2.56
C ILE A 119 -5.80 -14.91 2.83
N PRO A 120 -4.78 -15.78 2.65
CA PRO A 120 -3.39 -15.41 2.85
C PRO A 120 -2.96 -14.32 1.84
N TYR A 121 -2.04 -13.44 2.26
CA TYR A 121 -1.50 -12.43 1.35
C TYR A 121 -0.02 -12.17 1.58
N ILE A 122 0.62 -11.65 0.56
CA ILE A 122 2.00 -11.12 0.60
C ILE A 122 1.90 -9.62 0.39
N ILE A 123 2.42 -8.82 1.34
CA ILE A 123 2.47 -7.37 1.20
C ILE A 123 3.80 -6.93 0.58
N ILE A 124 3.72 -6.08 -0.44
CA ILE A 124 4.89 -5.56 -1.17
C ILE A 124 4.99 -4.06 -0.92
N MET A 125 6.17 -3.60 -0.49
CA MET A 125 6.39 -2.20 -0.10
C MET A 125 7.71 -1.66 -0.65
N ASP A 126 7.74 -0.35 -0.95
CA ASP A 126 8.95 0.33 -1.43
C ASP A 126 9.89 0.70 -0.28
N ARG A 127 11.02 1.29 -0.63
CA ARG A 127 12.12 1.76 0.25
C ARG A 127 11.73 2.85 1.26
N GLY A 128 10.50 3.34 1.26
CA GLY A 128 9.95 4.25 2.28
C GLY A 128 9.57 3.54 3.57
N TYR A 129 9.28 2.24 3.50
CA TYR A 129 8.64 1.45 4.55
C TYR A 129 9.58 0.68 5.50
N PRO A 130 10.85 0.34 5.17
CA PRO A 130 11.66 -0.52 6.04
C PRO A 130 11.89 0.09 7.42
N SER A 131 11.49 -0.63 8.46
CA SER A 131 11.91 -0.37 9.84
C SER A 131 11.99 -1.69 10.60
N THR A 132 12.89 -1.76 11.61
CA THR A 132 13.02 -2.98 12.41
C THR A 132 11.72 -3.32 13.15
N PRO A 133 11.02 -2.39 13.81
CA PRO A 133 9.71 -2.69 14.40
C PRO A 133 8.68 -3.20 13.41
N ALA A 134 8.59 -2.61 12.21
CA ALA A 134 7.64 -3.05 11.20
C ALA A 134 7.87 -4.51 10.77
N PHE A 135 9.14 -4.90 10.57
CA PHE A 135 9.46 -6.31 10.27
C PHE A 135 9.07 -7.24 11.42
N ILE A 136 9.32 -6.83 12.67
CA ILE A 136 8.93 -7.61 13.85
C ILE A 136 7.41 -7.73 13.92
N HIS A 137 6.67 -6.64 13.77
CA HIS A 137 5.19 -6.65 13.80
C HIS A 137 4.61 -7.56 12.72
N MET A 138 5.14 -7.52 11.52
CA MET A 138 4.69 -8.40 10.43
C MET A 138 5.02 -9.88 10.73
N MET A 139 6.21 -10.17 11.26
CA MET A 139 6.58 -11.53 11.64
C MET A 139 5.77 -12.07 12.83
N ASP A 140 5.54 -11.25 13.85
CA ASP A 140 4.72 -11.62 15.02
C ASP A 140 3.26 -11.95 14.63
N LYS A 141 2.76 -11.36 13.53
CA LYS A 141 1.43 -11.62 12.97
C LYS A 141 1.44 -12.68 11.85
N ASP A 142 2.57 -13.34 11.58
CA ASP A 142 2.79 -14.27 10.47
C ASP A 142 2.43 -13.69 9.08
N LEU A 143 2.50 -12.38 8.91
CA LEU A 143 2.29 -11.72 7.63
C LEU A 143 3.51 -11.92 6.74
N LYS A 144 3.26 -12.28 5.48
CA LYS A 144 4.29 -12.41 4.46
C LYS A 144 4.56 -11.08 3.78
N PHE A 145 5.84 -10.75 3.55
CA PHE A 145 6.20 -9.45 2.98
C PHE A 145 7.40 -9.51 2.03
N ILE A 146 7.46 -8.54 1.14
CA ILE A 146 8.65 -8.21 0.33
C ILE A 146 8.83 -6.69 0.41
N VAL A 147 9.96 -6.23 0.93
CA VAL A 147 10.24 -4.79 1.13
C VAL A 147 11.58 -4.43 0.52
N ARG A 148 11.61 -3.37 -0.29
CA ARG A 148 12.87 -2.85 -0.84
C ARG A 148 13.63 -2.08 0.24
N LEU A 149 14.93 -2.36 0.36
CA LEU A 149 15.84 -1.64 1.26
C LEU A 149 16.54 -0.50 0.52
N LYS A 150 16.79 0.61 1.25
CA LYS A 150 17.78 1.62 0.81
C LYS A 150 19.19 1.06 1.03
N SER A 151 20.16 1.54 0.28
CA SER A 151 21.58 1.21 0.48
C SER A 151 22.11 1.60 1.87
N SER A 152 21.43 2.53 2.56
CA SER A 152 21.72 2.94 3.93
C SER A 152 21.13 1.99 4.97
N ASP A 153 20.06 1.26 4.63
CA ASP A 153 19.35 0.40 5.57
C ASP A 153 20.13 -0.90 5.77
N TYR A 154 20.30 -1.35 6.99
CA TYR A 154 21.04 -2.58 7.29
C TYR A 154 22.39 -2.67 6.54
N LYS A 155 23.12 -1.56 6.44
CA LYS A 155 24.32 -1.42 5.62
C LYS A 155 25.39 -2.49 5.91
N LYS A 156 25.57 -2.87 7.17
CA LYS A 156 26.53 -3.92 7.55
C LYS A 156 26.11 -5.26 6.98
N GLU A 157 24.84 -5.59 7.12
CA GLU A 157 24.26 -6.84 6.67
C GLU A 157 24.26 -6.91 5.13
N GLN A 158 23.84 -5.84 4.45
CA GLN A 158 23.90 -5.77 2.99
C GLN A 158 25.33 -5.92 2.46
N SER A 159 26.33 -5.31 3.13
CA SER A 159 27.74 -5.40 2.73
C SER A 159 28.37 -6.77 3.01
N SER A 160 27.80 -7.55 3.93
CA SER A 160 28.26 -8.89 4.29
C SER A 160 27.66 -10.00 3.44
N LEU A 161 26.75 -9.68 2.51
CA LEU A 161 26.11 -10.66 1.64
C LEU A 161 27.14 -11.27 0.67
N THR A 162 27.39 -12.56 0.80
CA THR A 162 28.25 -13.34 -0.09
C THR A 162 27.51 -13.93 -1.28
N GLU A 163 26.19 -14.12 -1.14
CA GLU A 163 25.30 -14.66 -2.15
C GLU A 163 24.24 -13.64 -2.56
N ASN A 164 23.58 -13.88 -3.69
CA ASN A 164 22.51 -13.00 -4.17
C ASN A 164 21.19 -13.24 -3.43
N ASP A 165 21.07 -14.34 -2.70
CA ASP A 165 19.89 -14.74 -1.96
C ASP A 165 20.33 -15.45 -0.68
N GLN A 166 20.23 -14.79 0.44
CA GLN A 166 20.79 -15.26 1.70
C GLN A 166 19.89 -14.91 2.90
N LEU A 167 19.75 -15.85 3.82
CA LEU A 167 19.17 -15.58 5.15
C LEU A 167 20.19 -14.87 6.01
N VAL A 168 19.85 -13.71 6.55
CA VAL A 168 20.72 -12.83 7.31
C VAL A 168 20.19 -12.65 8.72
N LYS A 169 21.04 -12.86 9.72
CA LYS A 169 20.73 -12.56 11.12
C LYS A 169 21.07 -11.11 11.43
N ILE A 170 20.09 -10.38 11.94
CA ILE A 170 20.19 -8.97 12.31
C ILE A 170 20.14 -8.87 13.82
N LYS A 171 21.27 -8.53 14.43
CA LYS A 171 21.33 -8.31 15.89
C LYS A 171 20.62 -7.02 16.26
N LEU A 172 19.75 -7.10 17.26
CA LEU A 172 19.02 -5.99 17.84
C LEU A 172 19.83 -5.39 19.00
N ASP A 173 20.97 -4.80 18.66
CA ASP A 173 21.89 -4.21 19.63
C ASP A 173 21.40 -2.85 20.16
N LYS A 174 22.09 -2.32 21.17
CA LYS A 174 21.75 -1.03 21.80
C LYS A 174 21.67 0.12 20.78
N SER A 175 22.44 0.08 19.70
CA SER A 175 22.44 1.14 18.69
C SER A 175 21.13 1.18 17.88
N ARG A 176 20.55 0.01 17.59
CA ARG A 176 19.25 -0.13 16.89
C ARG A 176 18.08 0.16 17.81
N ILE A 177 18.16 -0.29 19.07
CA ILE A 177 17.08 -0.11 20.06
C ILE A 177 16.99 1.34 20.54
N ARG A 178 18.07 2.09 20.55
CA ARG A 178 18.15 3.44 21.11
C ARG A 178 17.03 4.39 20.70
N HIS A 179 16.58 4.33 19.44
CA HIS A 179 15.50 5.17 18.94
C HIS A 179 14.11 4.74 19.41
N TYR A 180 13.99 3.54 19.96
CA TYR A 180 12.74 2.93 20.44
C TYR A 180 12.77 2.70 21.97
N GLU A 181 13.78 3.25 22.67
CA GLU A 181 13.95 3.07 24.09
C GLU A 181 12.73 3.62 24.87
N GLY A 182 12.20 2.83 25.82
CA GLY A 182 11.01 3.18 26.57
C GLY A 182 9.67 3.02 25.80
N THR A 183 9.69 2.46 24.60
CA THR A 183 8.48 2.11 23.83
C THR A 183 8.24 0.60 23.84
N PRO A 184 6.98 0.14 23.57
CA PRO A 184 6.70 -1.29 23.40
C PRO A 184 7.59 -1.96 22.35
N ASP A 185 7.89 -1.28 21.25
CA ASP A 185 8.77 -1.76 20.18
C ASP A 185 10.19 -2.00 20.71
N GLY A 186 10.73 -1.06 21.49
CA GLY A 186 12.05 -1.19 22.09
C GLY A 186 12.13 -2.37 23.07
N GLU A 187 11.11 -2.61 23.88
CA GLU A 187 11.04 -3.77 24.78
C GLU A 187 10.95 -5.08 23.99
N ARG A 188 10.11 -5.13 22.93
CA ARG A 188 10.01 -6.31 22.05
C ARG A 188 11.35 -6.61 21.35
N MET A 189 12.05 -5.57 20.88
CA MET A 189 13.38 -5.72 20.27
C MET A 189 14.41 -6.26 21.27
N LYS A 190 14.39 -5.84 22.55
CA LYS A 190 15.27 -6.37 23.61
C LYS A 190 14.99 -7.84 23.90
N GLU A 191 13.71 -8.21 23.95
CA GLU A 191 13.27 -9.58 24.19
C GLU A 191 13.76 -10.53 23.10
N LEU A 192 13.62 -10.14 21.81
CA LEU A 192 14.02 -10.94 20.66
C LEU A 192 15.56 -11.06 20.52
N GLY A 193 16.30 -9.99 20.80
CA GLY A 193 17.75 -9.93 20.67
C GLY A 193 18.29 -10.02 19.24
N GLU A 194 17.67 -10.79 18.36
CA GLU A 194 17.96 -10.88 16.92
C GLU A 194 16.71 -11.21 16.11
N ILE A 195 16.71 -10.83 14.82
CA ILE A 195 15.74 -11.28 13.83
C ILE A 195 16.46 -11.85 12.62
N SER A 196 15.79 -12.69 11.85
CA SER A 196 16.29 -13.23 10.58
C SER A 196 15.48 -12.69 9.43
N LEU A 197 16.15 -12.11 8.42
CA LEU A 197 15.53 -11.67 7.17
C LEU A 197 16.26 -12.33 6.00
N ARG A 198 15.50 -12.80 5.03
CA ARG A 198 16.06 -13.19 3.73
C ARG A 198 16.31 -11.92 2.93
N MET A 199 17.54 -11.73 2.47
CA MET A 199 17.93 -10.61 1.61
C MET A 199 18.24 -11.12 0.21
N VAL A 200 17.55 -10.54 -0.77
CA VAL A 200 17.66 -10.91 -2.19
C VAL A 200 18.21 -9.72 -2.96
N LYS A 201 19.38 -9.89 -3.62
CA LYS A 201 19.99 -8.89 -4.51
C LYS A 201 19.40 -9.03 -5.91
N ILE A 202 18.97 -7.91 -6.46
CA ILE A 202 18.48 -7.83 -7.83
C ILE A 202 19.36 -6.85 -8.60
N LEU A 203 19.98 -7.34 -9.67
CA LEU A 203 20.68 -6.49 -10.63
C LEU A 203 19.66 -6.01 -11.67
N LEU A 204 19.43 -4.70 -11.72
CA LEU A 204 18.55 -4.07 -12.70
C LEU A 204 19.29 -3.92 -14.06
N GLU A 205 18.54 -3.79 -15.15
CA GLU A 205 19.08 -3.60 -16.50
C GLU A 205 20.00 -2.38 -16.63
N ASN A 206 19.76 -1.34 -15.85
CA ASN A 206 20.60 -0.14 -15.79
C ASN A 206 21.88 -0.30 -14.95
N GLY A 207 22.19 -1.52 -14.50
CA GLY A 207 23.35 -1.83 -13.66
C GLY A 207 23.21 -1.47 -12.17
N ASN A 208 22.09 -0.92 -11.74
CA ASN A 208 21.85 -0.63 -10.32
C ASN A 208 21.51 -1.91 -9.56
N LEU A 209 22.01 -2.00 -8.32
CA LEU A 209 21.70 -3.10 -7.42
C LEU A 209 20.56 -2.68 -6.48
N GLU A 210 19.51 -3.49 -6.44
CA GLU A 210 18.46 -3.40 -5.44
C GLU A 210 18.57 -4.57 -4.44
N VAL A 211 18.21 -4.33 -3.19
CA VAL A 211 18.13 -5.38 -2.17
C VAL A 211 16.71 -5.43 -1.63
N LEU A 212 16.11 -6.60 -1.69
CA LEU A 212 14.81 -6.89 -1.09
C LEU A 212 14.99 -7.64 0.21
N ALA A 213 14.23 -7.26 1.24
CA ALA A 213 14.09 -8.01 2.48
C ALA A 213 12.74 -8.72 2.51
N THR A 214 12.73 -9.98 2.93
CA THR A 214 11.52 -10.79 2.99
C THR A 214 11.59 -11.84 4.10
N ASN A 215 10.44 -12.34 4.54
CA ASN A 215 10.32 -13.54 5.39
C ASN A 215 9.84 -14.77 4.61
N LEU A 216 9.71 -14.67 3.28
CA LEU A 216 9.33 -15.80 2.43
C LEU A 216 10.45 -16.85 2.37
N SER A 217 10.07 -18.12 2.48
CA SER A 217 11.01 -19.24 2.48
C SER A 217 11.67 -19.42 1.11
N GLN A 218 12.96 -19.78 1.06
CA GLN A 218 13.68 -20.10 -0.18
C GLN A 218 13.16 -21.36 -0.86
N THR A 219 12.60 -22.30 -0.10
CA THR A 219 12.05 -23.58 -0.61
C THR A 219 10.70 -23.40 -1.28
N GLU A 220 9.93 -22.41 -0.87
CA GLU A 220 8.59 -22.13 -1.39
C GLU A 220 8.60 -21.07 -2.50
N PHE A 221 9.45 -20.03 -2.33
CA PHE A 221 9.57 -18.91 -3.25
C PHE A 221 11.03 -18.77 -3.69
N HIS A 222 11.33 -19.10 -4.94
CA HIS A 222 12.67 -18.97 -5.51
C HIS A 222 13.02 -17.49 -5.77
N THR A 223 14.31 -17.21 -5.94
CA THR A 223 14.83 -15.84 -6.13
C THR A 223 14.13 -15.09 -7.27
N GLU A 224 13.91 -15.76 -8.41
CA GLU A 224 13.25 -15.14 -9.57
C GLU A 224 11.79 -14.79 -9.28
N GLU A 225 11.07 -15.64 -8.53
CA GLU A 225 9.70 -15.37 -8.12
C GLU A 225 9.61 -14.14 -7.18
N ILE A 226 10.59 -13.97 -6.27
CA ILE A 226 10.67 -12.78 -5.41
C ILE A 226 10.82 -11.50 -6.26
N LYS A 227 11.62 -11.58 -7.33
CA LYS A 227 11.79 -10.50 -8.29
C LYS A 227 10.50 -10.15 -9.02
N GLU A 228 9.83 -11.17 -9.57
CA GLU A 228 8.56 -11.03 -10.29
C GLU A 228 7.48 -10.44 -9.40
N LEU A 229 7.33 -10.99 -8.18
CA LEU A 229 6.37 -10.49 -7.20
C LEU A 229 6.65 -9.02 -6.85
N TYR A 230 7.93 -8.67 -6.59
CA TYR A 230 8.25 -7.28 -6.29
C TYR A 230 7.98 -6.35 -7.47
N HIS A 231 8.19 -6.80 -8.70
CA HIS A 231 7.89 -6.03 -9.90
C HIS A 231 6.39 -5.68 -10.00
N MET A 232 5.49 -6.55 -9.52
CA MET A 232 4.05 -6.29 -9.50
C MET A 232 3.68 -5.06 -8.64
N ARG A 233 4.55 -4.59 -7.74
CA ARG A 233 4.35 -3.37 -6.95
C ARG A 233 3.96 -2.15 -7.81
N TRP A 234 4.47 -2.06 -9.03
CA TRP A 234 4.14 -0.99 -9.96
C TRP A 234 2.64 -0.88 -10.27
N GLY A 235 1.88 -1.93 -10.02
CA GLY A 235 0.43 -1.93 -10.17
C GLY A 235 -0.26 -0.84 -9.35
N ILE A 236 0.22 -0.53 -8.13
CA ILE A 236 -0.37 0.53 -7.31
C ILE A 236 -0.09 1.93 -7.88
N GLU A 237 1.08 2.15 -8.49
CA GLU A 237 1.40 3.40 -9.18
C GLU A 237 0.44 3.62 -10.37
N THR A 238 0.18 2.56 -11.14
CA THR A 238 -0.81 2.56 -12.22
C THR A 238 -2.23 2.80 -11.71
N ALA A 239 -2.59 2.25 -10.54
CA ALA A 239 -3.87 2.53 -9.90
C ALA A 239 -4.02 4.01 -9.54
N TYR A 240 -3.00 4.64 -8.96
CA TYR A 240 -3.00 6.08 -8.71
C TYR A 240 -3.08 6.91 -9.98
N GLU A 241 -2.39 6.53 -11.05
CA GLU A 241 -2.51 7.18 -12.36
C GLU A 241 -3.93 7.06 -12.92
N THR A 242 -4.58 5.90 -12.78
CA THR A 242 -5.96 5.71 -13.18
C THR A 242 -6.90 6.60 -12.38
N LEU A 243 -6.77 6.67 -11.06
CA LEU A 243 -7.57 7.56 -10.22
C LEU A 243 -7.40 9.03 -10.63
N LYS A 244 -6.17 9.50 -10.81
CA LYS A 244 -5.86 10.91 -11.10
C LYS A 244 -6.23 11.30 -12.53
N ASN A 245 -5.85 10.49 -13.51
CA ASN A 245 -5.90 10.86 -14.93
C ASN A 245 -7.17 10.37 -15.63
N ARG A 246 -7.57 9.10 -15.43
CA ARG A 246 -8.76 8.53 -16.09
C ARG A 246 -10.05 8.89 -15.37
N LEU A 247 -10.07 8.73 -14.04
CA LEU A 247 -11.23 9.05 -13.21
C LEU A 247 -11.22 10.51 -12.72
N GLN A 248 -10.19 11.28 -13.07
CA GLN A 248 -10.07 12.71 -12.79
C GLN A 248 -10.30 13.05 -11.31
N LEU A 249 -9.73 12.26 -10.39
CA LEU A 249 -9.89 12.42 -8.94
C LEU A 249 -9.64 13.85 -8.45
N GLU A 250 -8.70 14.58 -9.08
CA GLU A 250 -8.36 15.95 -8.71
C GLU A 250 -9.36 17.01 -9.22
N ASN A 251 -10.39 16.61 -9.97
CA ASN A 251 -11.46 17.50 -10.43
C ASN A 251 -12.63 17.55 -9.43
N PHE A 252 -12.37 18.11 -8.26
CA PHE A 252 -13.31 18.16 -7.16
C PHE A 252 -14.57 18.96 -7.45
N THR A 253 -15.70 18.47 -6.96
CA THR A 253 -17.01 19.10 -7.14
C THR A 253 -17.24 20.27 -6.18
N GLY A 254 -16.48 20.34 -5.09
CA GLY A 254 -16.57 21.37 -4.07
C GLY A 254 -15.23 21.63 -3.38
N THR A 255 -15.21 22.59 -2.44
CA THR A 255 -14.01 23.02 -1.73
C THR A 255 -14.00 22.66 -0.24
N LYS A 256 -15.11 22.15 0.28
CA LYS A 256 -15.24 21.78 1.69
C LYS A 256 -14.65 20.40 1.95
N PRO A 257 -13.91 20.18 3.05
CA PRO A 257 -13.28 18.90 3.37
C PRO A 257 -14.22 17.70 3.26
N ILE A 258 -15.45 17.82 3.73
CA ILE A 258 -16.46 16.76 3.65
C ILE A 258 -16.77 16.36 2.20
N LEU A 259 -16.81 17.34 1.26
CA LEU A 259 -17.08 17.08 -0.15
C LEU A 259 -15.85 16.44 -0.83
N LEU A 260 -14.64 16.86 -0.42
CA LEU A 260 -13.40 16.27 -0.94
C LEU A 260 -13.29 14.79 -0.58
N LEU A 261 -13.58 14.42 0.68
CA LEU A 261 -13.56 13.03 1.12
C LEU A 261 -14.64 12.19 0.39
N GLN A 262 -15.84 12.76 0.19
CA GLN A 262 -16.89 12.10 -0.60
C GLN A 262 -16.42 11.85 -2.04
N ASP A 263 -15.81 12.84 -2.68
CA ASP A 263 -15.30 12.70 -4.05
C ASP A 263 -14.19 11.64 -4.13
N ILE A 264 -13.26 11.60 -3.17
CA ILE A 264 -12.18 10.60 -3.10
C ILE A 264 -12.75 9.19 -2.94
N TYR A 265 -13.55 8.95 -1.90
CA TYR A 265 -14.05 7.60 -1.62
C TYR A 265 -15.04 7.09 -2.68
N SER A 266 -15.86 7.98 -3.26
CA SER A 266 -16.73 7.60 -4.38
C SER A 266 -15.95 7.26 -5.65
N THR A 267 -14.82 7.93 -5.91
CA THR A 267 -13.95 7.62 -7.04
C THR A 267 -13.24 6.28 -6.84
N ILE A 268 -12.79 5.97 -5.62
CA ILE A 268 -12.21 4.67 -5.27
C ILE A 268 -13.26 3.56 -5.46
N TYR A 269 -14.48 3.76 -4.97
CA TYR A 269 -15.58 2.82 -5.17
C TYR A 269 -15.85 2.57 -6.67
N LEU A 270 -15.94 3.66 -7.45
CA LEU A 270 -16.13 3.56 -8.90
C LEU A 270 -14.98 2.82 -9.59
N SER A 271 -13.73 3.07 -9.17
CA SER A 271 -12.55 2.36 -9.68
C SER A 271 -12.67 0.86 -9.48
N ASN A 272 -12.96 0.42 -8.25
CA ASN A 272 -13.11 -1.00 -7.94
C ASN A 272 -14.28 -1.65 -8.71
N LEU A 273 -15.42 -0.94 -8.82
CA LEU A 273 -16.57 -1.44 -9.57
C LEU A 273 -16.26 -1.62 -11.06
N VAL A 274 -15.52 -0.68 -11.65
CA VAL A 274 -15.11 -0.77 -13.07
C VAL A 274 -14.15 -1.94 -13.28
N GLU A 275 -13.16 -2.12 -12.38
CA GLU A 275 -12.21 -3.22 -12.49
C GLU A 275 -12.89 -4.59 -12.33
N ASP A 276 -13.86 -4.71 -11.43
CA ASP A 276 -14.68 -5.94 -11.28
C ASP A 276 -15.39 -6.31 -12.57
N ILE A 277 -16.05 -5.34 -13.22
CA ILE A 277 -16.71 -5.55 -14.53
C ILE A 277 -15.71 -5.95 -15.62
N ILE A 278 -14.51 -5.33 -15.63
CA ILE A 278 -13.46 -5.66 -16.59
C ILE A 278 -12.95 -7.08 -16.37
N LEU A 279 -12.70 -7.47 -15.11
CA LEU A 279 -12.27 -8.83 -14.78
C LEU A 279 -13.28 -9.89 -15.20
N ASP A 280 -14.57 -9.63 -15.00
CA ASP A 280 -15.62 -10.53 -15.47
C ASP A 280 -15.63 -10.68 -16.99
N ALA A 281 -15.49 -9.57 -17.72
CA ALA A 281 -15.42 -9.59 -19.18
C ALA A 281 -14.16 -10.32 -19.69
N GLU A 282 -13.00 -10.13 -19.06
CA GLU A 282 -11.75 -10.85 -19.37
C GLU A 282 -11.92 -12.36 -19.21
N ARG A 283 -12.52 -12.80 -18.09
CA ARG A 283 -12.80 -14.23 -17.84
C ARG A 283 -13.73 -14.87 -18.86
N GLU A 284 -14.77 -14.14 -19.29
CA GLU A 284 -15.67 -14.64 -20.36
C GLU A 284 -14.95 -14.79 -21.69
N LEU A 285 -14.02 -13.91 -22.02
CA LEU A 285 -13.22 -14.00 -23.24
C LEU A 285 -12.27 -15.20 -23.20
N ASP A 286 -11.54 -15.41 -22.10
CA ASP A 286 -10.62 -16.53 -21.91
C ASP A 286 -11.35 -17.88 -22.03
N GLN A 287 -12.56 -18.00 -21.45
CA GLN A 287 -13.38 -19.21 -21.57
C GLN A 287 -13.81 -19.49 -23.02
N LYS A 288 -14.10 -18.44 -23.82
CA LYS A 288 -14.47 -18.58 -25.23
C LYS A 288 -13.28 -18.98 -26.11
N GLU A 289 -12.07 -18.52 -25.76
CA GLU A 289 -10.84 -18.90 -26.49
C GLU A 289 -10.41 -20.33 -26.17
N THR A 290 -10.54 -20.76 -24.92
CA THR A 290 -10.20 -22.13 -24.48
C THR A 290 -11.16 -23.19 -25.06
N ASN A 291 -12.40 -22.81 -25.42
CA ASN A 291 -13.42 -23.69 -26.00
C ASN A 291 -13.40 -23.72 -27.55
N ARG A 292 -12.43 -23.08 -28.19
CA ARG A 292 -12.16 -23.12 -29.64
C ARG A 292 -10.96 -24.00 -29.98
#